data_b11ee4bcc9f58b13441a10d8f40d447f
#
_entry.id   b11ee4bcc9f58b13441a10d8f40d447f
#
_cell.length_a   1.000
_cell.length_b   1.000
_cell.length_c   1.000
_cell.angle_alpha   90.00
_cell.angle_beta   90.00
_cell.angle_gamma   90.00
#
_symmetry.space_group_name_H-M   'P 1'
#
loop_
_entity.id
_entity.type
_entity.pdbx_description
1 polymer ?
#
loop_
_entity_poly.entity_id
_entity_poly.type
_entity_poly.pdbx_seq_one_letter_code
_entity_poly.pdbx_strand_id
1 'polypeptide(L)'
;MIEDIKNTLSKDFENLRFDLSSWNQVLNTSSDISVFHLERTIEYYSAYFQGTNMSFVLYESNKPVAVVPLFAYQDKGEWKISSNESGLISPLFTNDVPKRLRRRLEKQILEIIDIISSKLKIGEIILFEHSQILSSWFQLWLERANKDFITYQLAIDLQNTIESIRLGFRKSYKPLVNKSLKEWSLEVCTDNIEEPFEEFRKLHLEVAGKTTRSMETWNIQKEQIRSKEAFLVTVRD
;
A
#
# COMPACT_ATOMS: atom_id res chain seq x y z
N MET A 1 -10.55 -11.71 19.81
CA MET A 1 -11.30 -10.57 19.23
C MET A 1 -11.13 -10.48 17.71
N ILE A 2 -9.93 -10.23 17.16
CA ILE A 2 -9.77 -10.14 15.67
C ILE A 2 -10.15 -11.46 14.99
N GLU A 3 -9.69 -12.60 15.47
CA GLU A 3 -10.06 -13.91 14.93
C GLU A 3 -11.57 -14.18 15.02
N ASP A 4 -12.24 -13.71 16.05
CA ASP A 4 -13.71 -13.82 16.16
C ASP A 4 -14.41 -12.97 15.10
N ILE A 5 -13.86 -11.80 14.79
CA ILE A 5 -14.35 -10.93 13.70
C ILE A 5 -14.19 -11.64 12.36
N LYS A 6 -13.01 -12.18 12.05
CA LYS A 6 -12.77 -12.95 10.83
C LYS A 6 -13.72 -14.14 10.70
N ASN A 7 -13.90 -14.89 11.78
CA ASN A 7 -14.80 -16.03 11.81
C ASN A 7 -16.26 -15.63 11.59
N THR A 8 -16.70 -14.50 12.15
CA THR A 8 -18.03 -13.96 11.94
C THR A 8 -18.21 -13.56 10.46
N LEU A 9 -17.28 -12.78 9.92
CA LEU A 9 -17.33 -12.32 8.54
C LEU A 9 -17.31 -13.49 7.53
N SER A 10 -16.51 -14.53 7.78
CA SER A 10 -16.47 -15.72 6.93
C SER A 10 -17.76 -16.53 6.94
N LYS A 11 -18.59 -16.40 7.99
CA LYS A 11 -19.92 -17.01 8.06
C LYS A 11 -20.97 -16.14 7.37
N ASP A 12 -20.90 -14.82 7.58
CA ASP A 12 -21.88 -13.88 7.06
C ASP A 12 -21.69 -13.62 5.55
N PHE A 13 -20.46 -13.77 5.03
CA PHE A 13 -20.12 -13.56 3.63
C PHE A 13 -19.47 -14.82 3.02
N GLU A 14 -20.25 -15.69 2.42
CA GLU A 14 -19.81 -16.97 1.84
C GLU A 14 -18.69 -16.84 0.80
N ASN A 15 -18.61 -15.68 0.12
CA ASN A 15 -17.63 -15.38 -0.92
C ASN A 15 -16.36 -14.68 -0.41
N LEU A 16 -16.22 -14.50 0.92
CA LEU A 16 -15.06 -13.87 1.53
C LEU A 16 -14.10 -14.94 2.07
N ARG A 17 -12.80 -14.75 1.83
CA ARG A 17 -11.73 -15.59 2.42
C ARG A 17 -10.62 -14.72 2.97
N PHE A 18 -10.16 -15.01 4.18
CA PHE A 18 -8.94 -14.44 4.78
C PHE A 18 -7.69 -15.24 4.42
N ASP A 19 -7.84 -16.35 3.72
CA ASP A 19 -6.72 -17.05 3.10
C ASP A 19 -6.25 -16.30 1.86
N LEU A 20 -4.97 -15.90 1.85
CA LEU A 20 -4.36 -15.11 0.78
C LEU A 20 -3.76 -15.99 -0.34
N SER A 21 -3.96 -17.31 -0.32
CA SER A 21 -3.38 -18.23 -1.33
C SER A 21 -3.75 -17.88 -2.78
N SER A 22 -4.89 -17.21 -2.99
CA SER A 22 -5.35 -16.73 -4.29
C SER A 22 -5.04 -15.26 -4.58
N TRP A 23 -4.31 -14.57 -3.70
CA TRP A 23 -4.00 -13.14 -3.82
C TRP A 23 -3.28 -12.84 -5.13
N ASN A 24 -2.20 -13.55 -5.41
CA ASN A 24 -1.40 -13.37 -6.61
C ASN A 24 -2.16 -13.71 -7.91
N GLN A 25 -3.20 -14.55 -7.84
CA GLN A 25 -4.05 -14.80 -8.99
C GLN A 25 -4.84 -13.54 -9.39
N VAL A 26 -5.34 -12.77 -8.43
CA VAL A 26 -5.99 -11.48 -8.69
C VAL A 26 -4.97 -10.46 -9.20
N LEU A 27 -3.80 -10.34 -8.58
CA LEU A 27 -2.75 -9.45 -9.06
C LEU A 27 -2.42 -9.71 -10.52
N ASN A 28 -2.15 -10.96 -10.90
CA ASN A 28 -1.73 -11.34 -12.27
C ASN A 28 -2.80 -11.08 -13.35
N THR A 29 -4.04 -10.85 -12.94
CA THR A 29 -5.18 -10.62 -13.86
C THR A 29 -5.77 -9.21 -13.74
N SER A 30 -5.07 -8.32 -13.06
CA SER A 30 -5.48 -6.92 -12.83
C SER A 30 -4.51 -5.96 -13.52
N SER A 31 -5.02 -4.80 -13.97
CA SER A 31 -4.22 -3.72 -14.58
C SER A 31 -3.88 -2.58 -13.60
N ASP A 32 -4.68 -2.38 -12.57
CA ASP A 32 -4.61 -1.22 -11.67
C ASP A 32 -3.80 -1.50 -10.40
N ILE A 33 -2.79 -2.36 -10.52
CA ILE A 33 -1.95 -2.76 -9.38
C ILE A 33 -1.11 -1.57 -8.93
N SER A 34 -1.12 -1.33 -7.62
CA SER A 34 -0.13 -0.47 -6.95
C SER A 34 0.74 -1.30 -6.01
N VAL A 35 1.85 -0.73 -5.58
CA VAL A 35 2.74 -1.35 -4.58
C VAL A 35 1.99 -1.74 -3.30
N PHE A 36 0.92 -1.02 -2.96
CA PHE A 36 0.11 -1.28 -1.76
C PHE A 36 -0.77 -2.53 -1.86
N HIS A 37 -0.92 -3.12 -3.06
CA HIS A 37 -1.60 -4.39 -3.26
C HIS A 37 -0.65 -5.60 -3.14
N LEU A 38 0.66 -5.38 -3.06
CA LEU A 38 1.62 -6.46 -2.90
C LEU A 38 1.53 -7.05 -1.49
N GLU A 39 1.52 -8.38 -1.40
CA GLU A 39 1.39 -9.11 -0.13
C GLU A 39 2.48 -8.68 0.87
N ARG A 40 3.71 -8.55 0.40
CA ARG A 40 4.85 -8.14 1.21
C ARG A 40 4.75 -6.69 1.72
N THR A 41 4.05 -5.82 1.00
CA THR A 41 3.76 -4.46 1.47
C THR A 41 2.74 -4.47 2.61
N ILE A 42 1.75 -5.36 2.55
CA ILE A 42 0.79 -5.57 3.65
C ILE A 42 1.50 -6.12 4.89
N GLU A 43 2.39 -7.10 4.71
CA GLU A 43 3.23 -7.63 5.78
C GLU A 43 4.09 -6.52 6.41
N TYR A 44 4.73 -5.69 5.57
CA TYR A 44 5.54 -4.56 6.03
C TYR A 44 4.74 -3.60 6.91
N TYR A 45 3.58 -3.13 6.46
CA TYR A 45 2.79 -2.19 7.25
C TYR A 45 2.17 -2.84 8.48
N SER A 46 1.75 -4.09 8.39
CA SER A 46 1.28 -4.84 9.57
C SER A 46 2.38 -4.94 10.65
N ALA A 47 3.61 -5.26 10.26
CA ALA A 47 4.74 -5.31 11.18
C ALA A 47 5.16 -3.91 11.68
N TYR A 48 5.13 -2.91 10.82
CA TYR A 48 5.50 -1.53 11.16
C TYR A 48 4.57 -0.93 12.24
N PHE A 49 3.27 -1.14 12.10
CA PHE A 49 2.26 -0.68 13.06
C PHE A 49 1.98 -1.70 14.19
N GLN A 50 2.71 -2.83 14.23
CA GLN A 50 2.45 -3.94 15.17
C GLN A 50 0.97 -4.40 15.12
N GLY A 51 0.41 -4.36 13.93
CA GLY A 51 -0.98 -4.67 13.64
C GLY A 51 -1.20 -6.13 13.27
N THR A 52 -2.44 -6.48 13.06
CA THR A 52 -2.87 -7.79 12.57
C THR A 52 -3.37 -7.67 11.14
N ASN A 53 -2.85 -8.51 10.26
CA ASN A 53 -3.33 -8.59 8.86
C ASN A 53 -4.79 -9.07 8.85
N MET A 54 -5.66 -8.25 8.27
CA MET A 54 -7.09 -8.50 8.05
C MET A 54 -7.45 -8.46 6.56
N SER A 55 -6.46 -8.51 5.68
CA SER A 55 -6.67 -8.53 4.23
C SER A 55 -7.49 -9.75 3.83
N PHE A 56 -8.29 -9.60 2.79
CA PHE A 56 -9.17 -10.65 2.34
C PHE A 56 -9.33 -10.67 0.82
N VAL A 57 -9.75 -11.83 0.32
CA VAL A 57 -10.06 -12.08 -1.09
C VAL A 57 -11.57 -12.27 -1.22
N LEU A 58 -12.18 -11.65 -2.23
CA LEU A 58 -13.56 -11.93 -2.62
C LEU A 58 -13.60 -12.83 -3.84
N TYR A 59 -14.59 -13.73 -3.83
CA TYR A 59 -14.83 -14.70 -4.87
C TYR A 59 -16.18 -14.45 -5.54
N GLU A 60 -16.26 -14.79 -6.81
CA GLU A 60 -17.50 -14.92 -7.56
C GLU A 60 -17.48 -16.24 -8.33
N SER A 61 -18.48 -17.08 -8.13
CA SER A 61 -18.55 -18.42 -8.75
C SER A 61 -17.24 -19.24 -8.58
N ASN A 62 -16.70 -19.24 -7.36
CA ASN A 62 -15.44 -19.89 -6.98
C ASN A 62 -14.16 -19.36 -7.65
N LYS A 63 -14.22 -18.21 -8.33
CA LYS A 63 -13.03 -17.50 -8.83
C LYS A 63 -12.69 -16.34 -7.93
N PRO A 64 -11.42 -16.11 -7.56
CA PRO A 64 -11.02 -14.90 -6.87
C PRO A 64 -11.14 -13.72 -7.84
N VAL A 65 -11.86 -12.68 -7.42
CA VAL A 65 -12.18 -11.53 -8.29
C VAL A 65 -11.73 -10.19 -7.72
N ALA A 66 -11.48 -10.13 -6.41
CA ALA A 66 -10.97 -8.92 -5.79
C ALA A 66 -10.11 -9.24 -4.57
N VAL A 67 -9.15 -8.36 -4.31
CA VAL A 67 -8.34 -8.34 -3.09
C VAL A 67 -8.48 -7.00 -2.38
N VAL A 68 -8.54 -7.06 -1.06
CA VAL A 68 -8.69 -5.89 -0.18
C VAL A 68 -7.55 -5.90 0.84
N PRO A 69 -6.50 -5.09 0.65
CA PRO A 69 -5.44 -4.95 1.64
C PRO A 69 -5.97 -4.21 2.86
N LEU A 70 -5.81 -4.82 4.02
CA LEU A 70 -6.31 -4.30 5.29
C LEU A 70 -5.48 -4.84 6.45
N PHE A 71 -5.13 -3.99 7.40
CA PHE A 71 -4.64 -4.41 8.70
C PHE A 71 -5.29 -3.58 9.81
N ALA A 72 -5.41 -4.16 10.99
CA ALA A 72 -5.91 -3.49 12.18
C ALA A 72 -4.79 -3.34 13.21
N TYR A 73 -4.69 -2.18 13.85
CA TYR A 73 -3.66 -1.88 14.83
C TYR A 73 -4.20 -0.97 15.94
N GLN A 74 -3.45 -0.85 17.03
CA GLN A 74 -3.77 0.08 18.10
C GLN A 74 -2.81 1.27 18.08
N ASP A 75 -3.35 2.47 18.11
CA ASP A 75 -2.60 3.71 18.34
C ASP A 75 -3.17 4.42 19.56
N LYS A 76 -2.33 4.63 20.57
CA LYS A 76 -2.74 5.25 21.85
C LYS A 76 -3.96 4.60 22.52
N GLY A 77 -4.10 3.29 22.37
CA GLY A 77 -5.20 2.51 22.92
C GLY A 77 -6.49 2.49 22.09
N GLU A 78 -6.53 3.18 20.97
CA GLU A 78 -7.64 3.18 20.02
C GLU A 78 -7.36 2.25 18.84
N TRP A 79 -8.37 1.50 18.42
CA TRP A 79 -8.27 0.68 17.24
C TRP A 79 -8.37 1.53 15.97
N LYS A 80 -7.50 1.21 15.02
CA LYS A 80 -7.49 1.78 13.67
C LYS A 80 -7.38 0.68 12.64
N ILE A 81 -7.85 0.96 11.44
CA ILE A 81 -7.66 0.12 10.25
C ILE A 81 -7.00 0.93 9.14
N SER A 82 -6.15 0.28 8.39
CA SER A 82 -5.47 0.92 7.25
C SER A 82 -5.01 -0.12 6.23
N SER A 83 -4.60 0.34 5.07
CA SER A 83 -3.91 -0.46 4.04
C SER A 83 -2.43 -0.06 3.91
N ASN A 84 -2.10 1.16 4.35
CA ASN A 84 -0.75 1.74 4.36
C ASN A 84 -0.63 2.82 5.45
N GLU A 85 0.38 3.67 5.41
CA GLU A 85 0.55 4.79 6.37
C GLU A 85 -0.50 5.90 6.22
N SER A 86 -1.18 5.98 5.09
CA SER A 86 -2.10 7.09 4.77
C SER A 86 -3.58 6.75 4.96
N GLY A 87 -3.94 5.47 5.03
CA GLY A 87 -5.32 5.02 5.19
C GLY A 87 -5.69 3.82 4.31
N LEU A 88 -6.98 3.63 4.11
CA LEU A 88 -7.51 2.60 3.22
C LEU A 88 -7.32 3.00 1.76
N ILE A 89 -6.90 2.05 0.95
CA ILE A 89 -6.81 2.19 -0.51
C ILE A 89 -7.99 1.51 -1.20
N SER A 90 -8.13 1.79 -2.51
CA SER A 90 -9.12 1.11 -3.34
C SER A 90 -8.88 -0.41 -3.40
N PRO A 91 -9.93 -1.24 -3.34
CA PRO A 91 -9.82 -2.66 -3.66
C PRO A 91 -9.30 -2.87 -5.08
N LEU A 92 -8.52 -3.91 -5.29
CA LEU A 92 -8.08 -4.32 -6.62
C LEU A 92 -8.99 -5.42 -7.16
N PHE A 93 -9.47 -5.24 -8.37
CA PHE A 93 -10.34 -6.19 -9.08
C PHE A 93 -9.63 -6.78 -10.30
N THR A 94 -9.96 -8.02 -10.65
CA THR A 94 -9.54 -8.59 -11.93
C THR A 94 -10.18 -7.84 -13.10
N ASN A 95 -9.51 -7.82 -14.25
CA ASN A 95 -9.94 -7.03 -15.42
C ASN A 95 -11.26 -7.50 -16.02
N ASP A 96 -11.64 -8.75 -15.79
CA ASP A 96 -12.87 -9.37 -16.32
C ASP A 96 -14.12 -9.11 -15.46
N VAL A 97 -14.00 -8.43 -14.33
CA VAL A 97 -15.14 -8.08 -13.46
C VAL A 97 -16.00 -7.00 -14.11
N PRO A 98 -17.26 -7.30 -14.48
CA PRO A 98 -18.15 -6.32 -15.07
C PRO A 98 -18.48 -5.18 -14.10
N LYS A 99 -18.68 -3.96 -14.60
CA LYS A 99 -18.98 -2.76 -13.80
C LYS A 99 -20.11 -2.95 -12.78
N ARG A 100 -21.17 -3.68 -13.16
CA ARG A 100 -22.31 -3.95 -12.26
C ARG A 100 -21.91 -4.85 -11.10
N LEU A 101 -21.10 -5.88 -11.36
CA LEU A 101 -20.58 -6.78 -10.33
C LEU A 101 -19.60 -6.03 -9.43
N ARG A 102 -18.66 -5.27 -10.00
CA ARG A 102 -17.73 -4.43 -9.24
C ARG A 102 -18.45 -3.54 -8.23
N ARG A 103 -19.48 -2.80 -8.65
CA ARG A 103 -20.27 -1.95 -7.74
C ARG A 103 -20.96 -2.74 -6.62
N ARG A 104 -21.44 -3.96 -6.90
CA ARG A 104 -22.02 -4.82 -5.86
C ARG A 104 -20.97 -5.23 -4.84
N LEU A 105 -19.79 -5.65 -5.32
CA LEU A 105 -18.67 -6.07 -4.47
C LEU A 105 -18.09 -4.89 -3.68
N GLU A 106 -17.97 -3.71 -4.27
CA GLU A 106 -17.56 -2.48 -3.55
C GLU A 106 -18.50 -2.17 -2.38
N LYS A 107 -19.82 -2.29 -2.56
CA LYS A 107 -20.79 -2.14 -1.47
C LYS A 107 -20.64 -3.21 -0.39
N GLN A 108 -20.41 -4.46 -0.79
CA GLN A 108 -20.15 -5.56 0.13
C GLN A 108 -18.85 -5.31 0.94
N ILE A 109 -17.77 -4.84 0.29
CA ILE A 109 -16.53 -4.49 0.99
C ILE A 109 -16.79 -3.37 2.02
N LEU A 110 -17.57 -2.38 1.65
CA LEU A 110 -17.95 -1.30 2.54
C LEU A 110 -18.71 -1.82 3.78
N GLU A 111 -19.66 -2.72 3.60
CA GLU A 111 -20.39 -3.39 4.67
C GLU A 111 -19.45 -4.19 5.59
N ILE A 112 -18.50 -4.93 5.02
CA ILE A 112 -17.48 -5.66 5.77
C ILE A 112 -16.65 -4.70 6.64
N ILE A 113 -16.20 -3.57 6.06
CA ILE A 113 -15.44 -2.54 6.78
C ILE A 113 -16.29 -1.93 7.91
N ASP A 114 -17.57 -1.68 7.70
CA ASP A 114 -18.49 -1.18 8.72
C ASP A 114 -18.62 -2.17 9.89
N ILE A 115 -18.74 -3.45 9.61
CA ILE A 115 -18.78 -4.50 10.65
C ILE A 115 -17.48 -4.52 11.45
N ILE A 116 -16.33 -4.51 10.77
CA ILE A 116 -15.01 -4.45 11.42
C ILE A 116 -14.92 -3.22 12.32
N SER A 117 -15.29 -2.06 11.79
CA SER A 117 -15.21 -0.77 12.49
C SER A 117 -16.11 -0.74 13.72
N SER A 118 -17.32 -1.27 13.60
CA SER A 118 -18.26 -1.38 14.72
C SER A 118 -17.74 -2.32 15.83
N LYS A 119 -17.22 -3.48 15.44
CA LYS A 119 -16.68 -4.48 16.39
C LYS A 119 -15.43 -3.99 17.10
N LEU A 120 -14.56 -3.26 16.43
CA LEU A 120 -13.34 -2.68 16.98
C LEU A 120 -13.58 -1.30 17.61
N LYS A 121 -14.78 -0.70 17.45
CA LYS A 121 -15.12 0.65 17.91
C LYS A 121 -14.20 1.71 17.32
N ILE A 122 -13.97 1.64 16.01
CA ILE A 122 -13.11 2.58 15.29
C ILE A 122 -13.82 3.92 15.17
N GLY A 123 -13.20 4.99 15.67
CA GLY A 123 -13.75 6.34 15.66
C GLY A 123 -13.54 7.07 14.33
N GLU A 124 -12.51 6.73 13.59
CA GLU A 124 -12.13 7.40 12.34
C GLU A 124 -11.60 6.40 11.32
N ILE A 125 -12.06 6.54 10.07
CA ILE A 125 -11.50 5.82 8.91
C ILE A 125 -10.97 6.87 7.95
N ILE A 126 -9.70 6.72 7.57
CA ILE A 126 -9.06 7.55 6.56
C ILE A 126 -9.03 6.77 5.25
N LEU A 127 -9.45 7.39 4.17
CA LEU A 127 -9.36 6.85 2.82
C LEU A 127 -8.38 7.67 2.01
N PHE A 128 -7.55 6.98 1.23
CA PHE A 128 -6.59 7.62 0.36
C PHE A 128 -6.76 7.16 -1.09
N GLU A 129 -7.02 8.11 -1.99
CA GLU A 129 -7.14 7.86 -3.42
C GLU A 129 -5.89 8.40 -4.14
N HIS A 130 -5.18 7.50 -4.80
CA HIS A 130 -3.99 7.83 -5.59
C HIS A 130 -4.30 8.19 -7.04
N SER A 131 -5.51 7.89 -7.50
CA SER A 131 -5.91 8.11 -8.88
C SER A 131 -6.19 9.57 -9.17
N GLN A 132 -5.82 10.03 -10.36
CA GLN A 132 -6.24 11.34 -10.87
C GLN A 132 -7.75 11.40 -11.19
N ILE A 133 -8.39 10.24 -11.30
CA ILE A 133 -9.82 10.09 -11.56
C ILE A 133 -10.44 9.40 -10.35
N LEU A 134 -11.46 10.03 -9.77
CA LEU A 134 -12.18 9.46 -8.64
C LEU A 134 -12.79 8.12 -9.01
N SER A 135 -12.33 7.06 -8.35
CA SER A 135 -12.87 5.71 -8.52
C SER A 135 -14.31 5.60 -8.00
N SER A 136 -15.06 4.58 -8.46
CA SER A 136 -16.40 4.27 -7.91
C SER A 136 -16.34 3.95 -6.41
N TRP A 137 -15.26 3.34 -5.97
CA TRP A 137 -14.96 3.09 -4.56
C TRP A 137 -14.89 4.39 -3.74
N PHE A 138 -14.10 5.35 -4.22
CA PHE A 138 -13.95 6.62 -3.53
C PHE A 138 -15.26 7.41 -3.49
N GLN A 139 -16.05 7.37 -4.59
CA GLN A 139 -17.35 8.01 -4.64
C GLN A 139 -18.32 7.47 -3.57
N LEU A 140 -18.33 6.15 -3.31
CA LEU A 140 -19.14 5.56 -2.24
C LEU A 140 -18.77 6.07 -0.85
N TRP A 141 -17.49 6.37 -0.62
CA TRP A 141 -17.03 6.92 0.65
C TRP A 141 -17.34 8.41 0.77
N LEU A 142 -17.24 9.20 -0.30
CA LEU A 142 -17.58 10.62 -0.29
C LEU A 142 -19.02 10.88 0.13
N GLU A 143 -19.95 10.01 -0.23
CA GLU A 143 -21.36 10.09 0.21
C GLU A 143 -21.52 9.97 1.74
N ARG A 144 -20.52 9.46 2.44
CA ARG A 144 -20.50 9.17 3.89
C ARG A 144 -19.47 9.99 4.66
N ALA A 145 -18.59 10.67 3.95
CA ALA A 145 -17.47 11.38 4.55
C ALA A 145 -17.94 12.59 5.35
N ASN A 146 -17.44 12.74 6.57
CA ASN A 146 -17.64 13.92 7.39
C ASN A 146 -16.68 15.05 7.02
N LYS A 147 -15.57 14.71 6.36
CA LYS A 147 -14.50 15.63 5.99
C LYS A 147 -13.73 15.09 4.79
N ASP A 148 -13.42 15.96 3.88
CA ASP A 148 -12.58 15.70 2.72
C ASP A 148 -11.38 16.66 2.69
N PHE A 149 -10.29 16.20 2.11
CA PHE A 149 -9.09 16.99 1.88
C PHE A 149 -8.62 16.78 0.46
N ILE A 150 -8.24 17.86 -0.17
CA ILE A 150 -7.57 17.83 -1.46
C ILE A 150 -6.07 17.98 -1.22
N THR A 151 -5.30 16.99 -1.65
CA THR A 151 -3.83 17.03 -1.67
C THR A 151 -3.35 17.14 -3.10
N TYR A 152 -2.28 17.93 -3.31
CA TYR A 152 -1.66 18.05 -4.62
C TYR A 152 -0.41 17.19 -4.65
N GLN A 153 -0.33 16.29 -5.62
CA GLN A 153 0.85 15.47 -5.86
C GLN A 153 1.49 15.87 -7.19
N LEU A 154 2.81 15.89 -7.22
CA LEU A 154 3.57 16.02 -8.45
C LEU A 154 3.94 14.60 -8.90
N ALA A 155 3.49 14.22 -10.08
CA ALA A 155 3.83 12.95 -10.71
C ALA A 155 4.79 13.18 -11.88
N ILE A 156 5.75 12.27 -12.05
CA ILE A 156 6.61 12.19 -13.22
C ILE A 156 6.19 10.96 -14.00
N ASP A 157 5.79 11.16 -15.26
CA ASP A 157 5.51 10.05 -16.14
C ASP A 157 6.84 9.41 -16.59
N LEU A 158 7.11 8.22 -16.07
CA LEU A 158 8.32 7.46 -16.35
C LEU A 158 8.33 6.79 -17.75
N GLN A 159 7.25 6.85 -18.51
CA GLN A 159 7.23 6.42 -19.91
C GLN A 159 7.91 7.43 -20.83
N ASN A 160 8.10 8.66 -20.36
CA ASN A 160 8.84 9.68 -21.10
C ASN A 160 10.34 9.40 -21.10
N THR A 161 11.05 9.88 -22.13
CA THR A 161 12.51 9.83 -22.17
C THR A 161 13.12 10.66 -21.04
N ILE A 162 14.34 10.30 -20.62
CA ILE A 162 15.08 11.04 -19.58
C ILE A 162 15.25 12.51 -19.99
N GLU A 163 15.50 12.79 -21.27
CA GLU A 163 15.64 14.14 -21.81
C GLU A 163 14.33 14.93 -21.65
N SER A 164 13.19 14.31 -21.97
CA SER A 164 11.87 14.92 -21.79
C SER A 164 11.58 15.22 -20.33
N ILE A 165 11.85 14.28 -19.44
CA ILE A 165 11.70 14.47 -17.98
C ILE A 165 12.58 15.63 -17.50
N ARG A 166 13.85 15.68 -17.93
CA ARG A 166 14.79 16.76 -17.57
C ARG A 166 14.37 18.13 -18.12
N LEU A 167 13.72 18.20 -19.27
CA LEU A 167 13.16 19.46 -19.81
C LEU A 167 12.07 20.02 -18.89
N GLY A 168 11.28 19.16 -18.25
CA GLY A 168 10.25 19.52 -17.26
C GLY A 168 10.78 20.07 -15.94
N PHE A 169 12.06 19.89 -15.62
CA PHE A 169 12.62 20.38 -14.38
C PHE A 169 12.61 21.91 -14.31
N ARG A 170 12.32 22.46 -13.13
CA ARG A 170 12.51 23.90 -12.88
C ARG A 170 13.94 24.30 -13.21
N LYS A 171 14.10 25.54 -13.73
CA LYS A 171 15.42 26.08 -14.09
C LYS A 171 16.44 25.98 -12.93
N SER A 172 16.00 26.15 -11.68
CA SER A 172 16.84 26.04 -10.49
C SER A 172 17.33 24.63 -10.18
N TYR A 173 16.59 23.58 -10.60
CA TYR A 173 17.01 22.20 -10.35
C TYR A 173 18.02 21.65 -11.35
N LYS A 174 18.01 22.15 -12.60
CA LYS A 174 18.95 21.68 -13.63
C LYS A 174 20.41 21.79 -13.23
N PRO A 175 20.91 22.94 -12.71
CA PRO A 175 22.28 23.04 -12.23
C PRO A 175 22.58 22.09 -11.08
N LEU A 176 21.64 21.91 -10.12
CA LEU A 176 21.83 21.02 -8.98
C LEU A 176 21.99 19.57 -9.40
N VAL A 177 21.10 19.08 -10.26
CA VAL A 177 21.19 17.72 -10.83
C VAL A 177 22.49 17.53 -11.60
N ASN A 178 22.89 18.51 -12.44
CA ASN A 178 24.14 18.43 -13.19
C ASN A 178 25.38 18.44 -12.28
N LYS A 179 25.35 19.20 -11.19
CA LYS A 179 26.43 19.23 -10.19
C LYS A 179 26.50 17.87 -9.49
N SER A 180 25.38 17.36 -8.98
CA SER A 180 25.31 16.07 -8.28
C SER A 180 25.84 14.91 -9.14
N LEU A 181 25.47 14.85 -10.40
CA LEU A 181 25.96 13.81 -11.34
C LEU A 181 27.47 13.89 -11.63
N LYS A 182 28.12 15.01 -11.34
CA LYS A 182 29.57 15.17 -11.49
C LYS A 182 30.36 14.87 -10.21
N GLU A 183 29.75 15.20 -9.07
CA GLU A 183 30.43 15.17 -7.77
C GLU A 183 30.12 13.90 -6.97
N TRP A 184 28.99 13.25 -7.26
CA TRP A 184 28.55 12.09 -6.51
C TRP A 184 28.49 10.84 -7.36
N SER A 185 28.88 9.73 -6.74
CA SER A 185 28.67 8.38 -7.26
C SER A 185 27.26 7.93 -6.87
N LEU A 186 26.48 7.47 -7.85
CA LEU A 186 25.11 7.01 -7.65
C LEU A 186 25.02 5.55 -8.07
N GLU A 187 24.57 4.69 -7.17
CA GLU A 187 24.41 3.27 -7.40
C GLU A 187 22.97 2.85 -7.07
N VAL A 188 22.36 2.06 -7.98
CA VAL A 188 21.06 1.43 -7.74
C VAL A 188 21.30 -0.03 -7.35
N CYS A 189 21.02 -0.34 -6.09
CA CYS A 189 21.25 -1.66 -5.53
C CYS A 189 19.99 -2.51 -5.64
N THR A 190 20.00 -3.53 -6.47
CA THR A 190 18.96 -4.54 -6.62
C THR A 190 19.44 -5.95 -6.30
N ASP A 191 20.76 -6.16 -6.43
CA ASP A 191 21.47 -7.40 -6.13
C ASP A 191 22.59 -7.09 -5.14
N ASN A 192 23.08 -8.08 -4.40
CA ASN A 192 24.14 -7.92 -3.38
C ASN A 192 23.86 -6.79 -2.38
N ILE A 193 22.64 -6.72 -1.90
CA ILE A 193 22.12 -5.60 -1.08
C ILE A 193 22.55 -5.65 0.38
N GLU A 194 23.26 -6.68 0.84
CA GLU A 194 23.54 -6.90 2.26
C GLU A 194 24.27 -5.73 2.91
N GLU A 195 25.40 -5.35 2.33
CA GLU A 195 26.22 -4.26 2.85
C GLU A 195 25.58 -2.89 2.64
N PRO A 196 25.10 -2.51 1.43
CA PRO A 196 24.40 -1.24 1.22
C PRO A 196 23.16 -1.08 2.08
N PHE A 197 22.39 -2.14 2.31
CA PHE A 197 21.19 -2.09 3.13
C PHE A 197 21.53 -1.90 4.62
N GLU A 198 22.60 -2.54 5.11
CA GLU A 198 23.04 -2.37 6.49
C GLU A 198 23.61 -0.96 6.73
N GLU A 199 24.33 -0.39 5.77
CA GLU A 199 24.75 1.00 5.80
C GLU A 199 23.56 1.95 5.87
N PHE A 200 22.55 1.75 5.00
CA PHE A 200 21.32 2.51 5.00
C PHE A 200 20.61 2.44 6.35
N ARG A 201 20.50 1.24 6.94
CA ARG A 201 19.87 1.04 8.24
C ARG A 201 20.62 1.78 9.36
N LYS A 202 21.95 1.73 9.36
CA LYS A 202 22.81 2.47 10.31
C LYS A 202 22.64 3.99 10.17
N LEU A 203 22.70 4.48 8.93
CA LEU A 203 22.49 5.89 8.64
C LEU A 203 21.12 6.37 9.09
N HIS A 204 20.08 5.57 8.82
CA HIS A 204 18.73 5.88 9.26
C HIS A 204 18.63 5.97 10.79
N LEU A 205 19.26 5.05 11.51
CA LEU A 205 19.29 5.07 12.98
C LEU A 205 20.02 6.32 13.51
N GLU A 206 21.16 6.66 12.90
CA GLU A 206 21.96 7.85 13.25
C GLU A 206 21.17 9.15 13.04
N VAL A 207 20.56 9.32 11.86
CA VAL A 207 19.77 10.51 11.52
C VAL A 207 18.51 10.62 12.37
N ALA A 208 17.82 9.49 12.65
CA ALA A 208 16.61 9.49 13.46
C ALA A 208 16.89 9.65 14.96
N GLY A 209 18.12 9.37 15.42
CA GLY A 209 18.53 9.42 16.83
C GLY A 209 17.83 8.38 17.73
N LYS A 210 17.03 7.49 17.17
CA LYS A 210 16.29 6.44 17.87
C LYS A 210 15.89 5.31 16.92
N THR A 211 15.62 4.15 17.47
CA THR A 211 15.01 3.04 16.71
C THR A 211 13.58 3.40 16.31
N THR A 212 13.32 3.50 15.02
CA THR A 212 12.01 3.86 14.45
C THR A 212 11.24 2.64 13.92
N ARG A 213 11.92 1.51 13.70
CA ARG A 213 11.38 0.29 13.08
C ARG A 213 11.93 -0.95 13.77
N SER A 214 11.15 -2.01 13.82
CA SER A 214 11.60 -3.32 14.29
C SER A 214 12.57 -3.97 13.29
N MET A 215 13.35 -4.95 13.75
CA MET A 215 14.18 -5.76 12.84
C MET A 215 13.35 -6.54 11.83
N GLU A 216 12.15 -6.95 12.21
CA GLU A 216 11.19 -7.60 11.31
C GLU A 216 10.85 -6.70 10.12
N THR A 217 10.46 -5.46 10.37
CA THR A 217 10.17 -4.46 9.30
C THR A 217 11.37 -4.24 8.37
N TRP A 218 12.59 -4.15 8.92
CA TRP A 218 13.81 -4.05 8.12
C TRP A 218 14.05 -5.28 7.25
N ASN A 219 13.80 -6.47 7.78
CA ASN A 219 13.94 -7.72 7.01
C ASN A 219 12.92 -7.81 5.89
N ILE A 220 11.66 -7.44 6.13
CA ILE A 220 10.62 -7.41 5.09
C ILE A 220 11.03 -6.42 3.98
N GLN A 221 11.51 -5.23 4.32
CA GLN A 221 11.97 -4.25 3.34
C GLN A 221 13.16 -4.76 2.51
N LYS A 222 14.09 -5.48 3.14
CA LYS A 222 15.19 -6.14 2.44
C LYS A 222 14.68 -7.18 1.44
N GLU A 223 13.70 -7.99 1.83
CA GLU A 223 13.09 -8.97 0.92
C GLU A 223 12.30 -8.32 -0.22
N GLN A 224 11.69 -7.14 -0.01
CA GLN A 224 11.09 -6.37 -1.10
C GLN A 224 12.12 -5.98 -2.17
N ILE A 225 13.33 -5.61 -1.77
CA ILE A 225 14.41 -5.30 -2.72
C ILE A 225 14.86 -6.56 -3.45
N ARG A 226 15.08 -7.67 -2.74
CA ARG A 226 15.49 -8.95 -3.34
C ARG A 226 14.48 -9.49 -4.35
N SER A 227 13.19 -9.29 -4.11
CA SER A 227 12.11 -9.68 -5.02
C SER A 227 11.80 -8.63 -6.09
N LYS A 228 12.58 -7.55 -6.17
CA LYS A 228 12.41 -6.47 -7.14
C LYS A 228 11.09 -5.71 -7.02
N GLU A 229 10.49 -5.73 -5.85
CA GLU A 229 9.32 -4.91 -5.49
C GLU A 229 9.75 -3.51 -5.03
N ALA A 230 11.03 -3.35 -4.67
CA ALA A 230 11.66 -2.08 -4.30
C ALA A 230 13.11 -2.06 -4.81
N PHE A 231 13.76 -0.93 -4.70
CA PHE A 231 15.19 -0.75 -4.95
C PHE A 231 15.79 0.21 -3.93
N LEU A 232 17.08 0.06 -3.66
CA LEU A 232 17.85 0.98 -2.84
C LEU A 232 18.76 1.82 -3.73
N VAL A 233 18.77 3.12 -3.52
CA VAL A 233 19.75 4.02 -4.18
C VAL A 233 20.72 4.52 -3.13
N THR A 234 21.99 4.26 -3.33
CA THR A 234 23.06 4.83 -2.54
C THR A 234 23.71 5.98 -3.30
N VAL A 235 24.06 7.04 -2.57
CA VAL A 235 24.75 8.22 -3.10
C VAL A 235 25.96 8.45 -2.22
N ARG A 236 27.15 8.57 -2.84
CA ARG A 236 28.43 8.75 -2.17
C ARG A 236 29.20 9.89 -2.82
N ASP A 237 29.94 10.67 -2.05
CA ASP A 237 30.93 11.69 -2.44
C ASP A 237 32.32 11.07 -2.67
#